data_e56d19bc16e2bc4afd91006de7091832
#
_entry.id   e56d19bc16e2bc4afd91006de7091832
#
_cell.length_a   1.000
_cell.length_b   1.000
_cell.length_c   1.000
_cell.angle_alpha   90.00
_cell.angle_beta   90.00
_cell.angle_gamma   90.00
#
_symmetry.space_group_name_H-M   'P 1'
#
loop_
_entity.id
_entity.type
_entity.pdbx_description
1 polymer ?
#
loop_
_entity_poly.entity_id
_entity_poly.type
_entity_poly.pdbx_seq_one_letter_code
_entity_poly.pdbx_strand_id
1 'polypeptide(L)'
;MTKAEIGIIGGSGLYNMPGLTEVREERVSTPFGEPSEVFVLGKLEGRDVAFLARHGKVHRILPSELNFRANIYAMKALGVTSILSVSAVGSLKEEHKPTDFVIPDQFIDRTFARNATFFGEGVVGHVGFGDPIDATVAEVFAKACEEVGVVGKRGGTYVCMEGPQFSTRAESNLYRSWGADIIGMTNLQEAKLAREAEISYATLAMVTDYDCWREGHDDVTVDQVIAVMLSLIHI
;
A
#
# COMPACT_ATOMS: atom_id res chain seq x y z
N MET A 1 22.65 -10.24 8.52
CA MET A 1 21.73 -9.31 7.86
C MET A 1 21.58 -8.08 8.72
N THR A 2 21.60 -6.92 8.15
CA THR A 2 21.33 -5.66 8.86
C THR A 2 19.82 -5.61 9.13
N LYS A 3 19.46 -5.34 10.38
CA LYS A 3 18.04 -5.26 10.77
C LYS A 3 17.48 -3.91 10.34
N ALA A 4 16.25 -3.90 9.84
CA ALA A 4 15.42 -2.73 9.69
C ALA A 4 14.15 -2.95 10.51
N GLU A 5 13.80 -2.01 11.39
CA GLU A 5 12.61 -2.12 12.23
C GLU A 5 11.34 -1.76 11.45
N ILE A 6 11.46 -0.78 10.56
CA ILE A 6 10.35 -0.21 9.80
C ILE A 6 10.52 -0.53 8.32
N GLY A 7 9.49 -1.14 7.72
CA GLY A 7 9.37 -1.34 6.28
C GLY A 7 8.48 -0.26 5.65
N ILE A 8 8.88 0.26 4.51
CA ILE A 8 8.09 1.23 3.75
C ILE A 8 7.87 0.66 2.35
N ILE A 9 6.61 0.48 1.96
CA ILE A 9 6.24 -0.01 0.64
C ILE A 9 5.47 1.09 -0.10
N GLY A 10 5.95 1.46 -1.28
CA GLY A 10 5.28 2.49 -2.07
C GLY A 10 5.88 2.70 -3.45
N GLY A 11 5.70 3.88 -4.00
CA GLY A 11 6.30 4.28 -5.27
C GLY A 11 7.80 4.52 -5.16
N SER A 12 8.48 4.55 -6.30
CA SER A 12 9.94 4.69 -6.39
C SER A 12 10.51 6.05 -5.94
N GLY A 13 9.65 7.04 -5.65
CA GLY A 13 10.08 8.33 -5.13
C GLY A 13 10.43 8.36 -3.64
N LEU A 14 9.92 7.38 -2.87
CA LEU A 14 10.00 7.40 -1.40
C LEU A 14 11.42 7.22 -0.83
N TYR A 15 12.34 6.59 -1.55
CA TYR A 15 13.72 6.39 -1.05
C TYR A 15 14.68 7.56 -1.35
N ASN A 16 14.18 8.64 -1.93
CA ASN A 16 14.94 9.91 -2.09
C ASN A 16 14.55 10.95 -1.02
N MET A 17 14.06 10.49 0.14
CA MET A 17 13.63 11.39 1.22
C MET A 17 14.80 12.23 1.76
N PRO A 18 14.58 13.52 2.00
CA PRO A 18 15.49 14.32 2.80
C PRO A 18 15.71 13.70 4.18
N GLY A 19 16.94 13.72 4.68
CA GLY A 19 17.27 13.16 6.00
C GLY A 19 17.57 11.67 6.03
N LEU A 20 17.38 10.94 4.93
CA LEU A 20 17.81 9.54 4.84
C LEU A 20 19.33 9.44 4.74
N THR A 21 19.93 8.72 5.69
CA THR A 21 21.39 8.53 5.80
C THR A 21 21.78 7.05 5.73
N GLU A 22 23.06 6.74 5.63
CA GLU A 22 23.60 5.37 5.55
C GLU A 22 22.93 4.51 4.46
N VAL A 23 22.56 5.13 3.34
CA VAL A 23 21.79 4.50 2.26
C VAL A 23 22.61 3.41 1.58
N ARG A 24 22.01 2.22 1.44
CA ARG A 24 22.58 1.09 0.70
C ARG A 24 21.49 0.25 0.08
N GLU A 25 21.84 -0.45 -0.99
CA GLU A 25 20.96 -1.44 -1.60
C GLU A 25 21.21 -2.84 -1.00
N GLU A 26 20.14 -3.59 -0.77
CA GLU A 26 20.16 -4.94 -0.22
C GLU A 26 19.32 -5.88 -1.09
N ARG A 27 19.92 -6.95 -1.59
CA ARG A 27 19.21 -8.04 -2.27
C ARG A 27 18.83 -9.11 -1.25
N VAL A 28 17.57 -9.45 -1.20
CA VAL A 28 17.05 -10.49 -0.29
C VAL A 28 16.50 -11.63 -1.14
N SER A 29 17.15 -12.79 -1.07
CA SER A 29 16.62 -14.01 -1.70
C SER A 29 15.53 -14.62 -0.84
N THR A 30 14.46 -15.10 -1.46
CA THR A 30 13.32 -15.69 -0.76
C THR A 30 12.93 -17.04 -1.36
N PRO A 31 12.29 -17.93 -0.59
CA PRO A 31 11.77 -19.20 -1.11
C PRO A 31 10.61 -19.02 -2.10
N PHE A 32 10.08 -17.80 -2.21
CA PHE A 32 8.97 -17.43 -3.09
C PHE A 32 9.43 -16.74 -4.38
N GLY A 33 10.73 -16.71 -4.66
CA GLY A 33 11.34 -15.99 -5.77
C GLY A 33 11.82 -14.60 -5.38
N GLU A 34 12.04 -13.75 -6.37
CA GLU A 34 12.58 -12.41 -6.17
C GLU A 34 11.48 -11.41 -5.75
N PRO A 35 11.78 -10.48 -4.81
CA PRO A 35 10.95 -9.31 -4.55
C PRO A 35 10.81 -8.41 -5.78
N SER A 36 9.86 -7.48 -5.73
CA SER A 36 9.58 -6.51 -6.81
C SER A 36 10.80 -5.69 -7.22
N GLU A 37 11.68 -5.38 -6.26
CA GLU A 37 12.90 -4.61 -6.48
C GLU A 37 13.92 -4.90 -5.37
N VAL A 38 15.14 -4.43 -5.55
CA VAL A 38 16.18 -4.38 -4.51
C VAL A 38 15.70 -3.45 -3.40
N PHE A 39 15.87 -3.87 -2.14
CA PHE A 39 15.53 -3.02 -1.00
C PHE A 39 16.55 -1.88 -0.86
N VAL A 40 16.07 -0.70 -0.53
CA VAL A 40 16.91 0.41 -0.12
C VAL A 40 16.86 0.51 1.40
N LEU A 41 17.97 0.26 2.06
CA LEU A 41 18.10 0.38 3.51
C LEU A 41 18.76 1.70 3.86
N GLY A 42 18.39 2.26 5.00
CA GLY A 42 19.01 3.50 5.50
C GLY A 42 18.56 3.80 6.93
N LYS A 43 19.00 4.95 7.41
CA LYS A 43 18.51 5.54 8.67
C LYS A 43 17.74 6.82 8.41
N LEU A 44 16.53 6.87 8.96
CA LEU A 44 15.68 8.05 8.97
C LEU A 44 15.41 8.43 10.42
N GLU A 45 15.78 9.65 10.83
CA GLU A 45 15.64 10.11 12.22
C GLU A 45 16.19 9.11 13.27
N GLY A 46 17.32 8.48 12.94
CA GLY A 46 17.99 7.50 13.79
C GLY A 46 17.38 6.10 13.80
N ARG A 47 16.30 5.84 13.07
CA ARG A 47 15.64 4.55 12.93
C ARG A 47 16.10 3.82 11.67
N ASP A 48 16.35 2.52 11.79
CA ASP A 48 16.69 1.67 10.64
C ASP A 48 15.42 1.37 9.82
N VAL A 49 15.44 1.76 8.54
CA VAL A 49 14.30 1.63 7.61
C VAL A 49 14.67 0.82 6.38
N ALA A 50 13.70 0.11 5.82
CA ALA A 50 13.80 -0.63 4.58
C ALA A 50 12.70 -0.18 3.61
N PHE A 51 13.08 0.36 2.45
CA PHE A 51 12.16 0.77 1.40
C PHE A 51 12.07 -0.30 0.31
N LEU A 52 10.85 -0.51 -0.20
CA LEU A 52 10.58 -1.35 -1.37
C LEU A 52 9.72 -0.60 -2.37
N ALA A 53 10.20 -0.45 -3.60
CA ALA A 53 9.39 0.03 -4.72
C ALA A 53 8.44 -1.09 -5.17
N ARG A 54 7.13 -0.95 -4.83
CA ARG A 54 6.11 -1.98 -5.07
C ARG A 54 6.08 -2.50 -6.49
N HIS A 55 6.07 -1.61 -7.46
CA HIS A 55 6.00 -1.92 -8.89
C HIS A 55 7.37 -1.91 -9.61
N GLY A 56 8.47 -1.93 -8.84
CA GLY A 56 9.83 -1.71 -9.36
C GLY A 56 10.14 -0.22 -9.63
N LYS A 57 11.41 0.09 -9.84
CA LYS A 57 11.92 1.48 -9.99
C LYS A 57 11.24 2.27 -11.12
N VAL A 58 10.83 1.59 -12.20
CA VAL A 58 10.22 2.22 -13.39
C VAL A 58 8.76 1.79 -13.60
N HIS A 59 8.09 1.35 -12.55
CA HIS A 59 6.68 0.93 -12.58
C HIS A 59 6.40 -0.12 -13.66
N ARG A 60 7.18 -1.20 -13.68
CA ARG A 60 7.18 -2.24 -14.75
C ARG A 60 6.38 -3.49 -14.43
N ILE A 61 5.89 -3.63 -13.19
CA ILE A 61 5.21 -4.83 -12.70
C ILE A 61 3.73 -4.51 -12.51
N LEU A 62 2.86 -5.26 -13.17
CA LEU A 62 1.41 -5.13 -12.99
C LEU A 62 0.98 -5.55 -11.57
N PRO A 63 -0.16 -5.05 -11.06
CA PRO A 63 -0.66 -5.43 -9.74
C PRO A 63 -0.77 -6.95 -9.52
N SER A 64 -1.20 -7.70 -10.55
CA SER A 64 -1.36 -9.16 -10.46
C SER A 64 -0.05 -9.94 -10.69
N GLU A 65 1.00 -9.29 -11.18
CA GLU A 65 2.35 -9.86 -11.33
C GLU A 65 3.22 -9.65 -10.10
N LEU A 66 2.77 -8.82 -9.14
CA LEU A 66 3.53 -8.54 -7.92
C LEU A 66 3.77 -9.82 -7.12
N ASN A 67 5.02 -10.10 -6.80
CA ASN A 67 5.37 -11.18 -5.91
C ASN A 67 5.21 -10.76 -4.44
N PHE A 68 3.95 -10.61 -4.01
CA PHE A 68 3.62 -10.18 -2.66
C PHE A 68 4.27 -11.06 -1.58
N ARG A 69 4.33 -12.40 -1.81
CA ARG A 69 4.99 -13.32 -0.86
C ARG A 69 6.47 -13.01 -0.70
N ALA A 70 7.19 -12.83 -1.80
CA ALA A 70 8.61 -12.47 -1.75
C ALA A 70 8.82 -11.11 -1.07
N ASN A 71 7.98 -10.12 -1.36
CA ASN A 71 8.07 -8.79 -0.79
C ASN A 71 7.94 -8.81 0.74
N ILE A 72 6.88 -9.44 1.26
CA ILE A 72 6.62 -9.48 2.70
C ILE A 72 7.58 -10.43 3.43
N TYR A 73 7.93 -11.57 2.82
CA TYR A 73 8.94 -12.47 3.38
C TYR A 73 10.30 -11.76 3.53
N ALA A 74 10.73 -11.02 2.51
CA ALA A 74 11.98 -10.27 2.57
C ALA A 74 11.96 -9.18 3.65
N MET A 75 10.84 -8.47 3.83
CA MET A 75 10.65 -7.54 4.95
C MET A 75 10.86 -8.25 6.30
N LYS A 76 10.22 -9.42 6.49
CA LYS A 76 10.41 -10.23 7.71
C LYS A 76 11.86 -10.67 7.90
N ALA A 77 12.52 -11.12 6.83
CA ALA A 77 13.92 -11.55 6.86
C ALA A 77 14.89 -10.41 7.21
N LEU A 78 14.59 -9.17 6.84
CA LEU A 78 15.33 -7.97 7.23
C LEU A 78 15.09 -7.57 8.70
N GLY A 79 14.09 -8.15 9.35
CA GLY A 79 13.74 -7.90 10.76
C GLY A 79 12.63 -6.86 10.94
N VAL A 80 11.93 -6.50 9.87
CA VAL A 80 10.83 -5.53 9.92
C VAL A 80 9.70 -6.04 10.81
N THR A 81 9.24 -5.19 11.72
CA THR A 81 8.12 -5.45 12.63
C THR A 81 6.89 -4.62 12.30
N SER A 82 7.07 -3.52 11.55
CA SER A 82 5.96 -2.66 11.13
C SER A 82 6.14 -2.23 9.68
N ILE A 83 5.08 -2.34 8.88
CA ILE A 83 5.06 -1.88 7.48
C ILE A 83 4.14 -0.66 7.36
N LEU A 84 4.74 0.43 6.86
CA LEU A 84 4.06 1.64 6.42
C LEU A 84 3.87 1.54 4.90
N SER A 85 2.64 1.31 4.46
CA SER A 85 2.33 1.20 3.04
C SER A 85 1.74 2.52 2.53
N VAL A 86 2.19 2.98 1.38
CA VAL A 86 1.67 4.18 0.71
C VAL A 86 1.20 3.80 -0.68
N SER A 87 -0.01 4.22 -1.05
CA SER A 87 -0.58 3.93 -2.37
C SER A 87 -1.51 5.04 -2.85
N ALA A 88 -1.57 5.23 -4.18
CA ALA A 88 -2.60 6.01 -4.83
C ALA A 88 -3.91 5.23 -4.90
N VAL A 89 -5.04 5.90 -4.71
CA VAL A 89 -6.38 5.32 -4.73
C VAL A 89 -7.40 6.26 -5.37
N GLY A 90 -8.44 5.68 -5.96
CA GLY A 90 -9.65 6.39 -6.32
C GLY A 90 -10.59 6.53 -5.13
N SER A 91 -11.35 7.62 -5.08
CA SER A 91 -12.41 7.84 -4.09
C SER A 91 -13.75 7.32 -4.58
N LEU A 92 -14.47 6.64 -3.70
CA LEU A 92 -15.84 6.20 -3.92
C LEU A 92 -16.87 7.08 -3.17
N LYS A 93 -16.41 8.14 -2.48
CA LYS A 93 -17.24 9.07 -1.71
C LYS A 93 -16.88 10.53 -1.98
N GLU A 94 -17.88 11.42 -1.94
CA GLU A 94 -17.70 12.87 -2.13
C GLU A 94 -16.78 13.51 -1.07
N GLU A 95 -16.81 12.98 0.15
CA GLU A 95 -16.04 13.53 1.27
C GLU A 95 -14.54 13.21 1.22
N HIS A 96 -14.11 12.23 0.41
CA HIS A 96 -12.69 11.92 0.19
C HIS A 96 -12.26 12.55 -1.13
N LYS A 97 -11.73 13.74 -1.04
CA LYS A 97 -11.36 14.54 -2.23
C LYS A 97 -9.97 14.16 -2.74
N PRO A 98 -9.71 14.31 -4.02
CA PRO A 98 -8.34 14.30 -4.53
C PRO A 98 -7.44 15.22 -3.69
N THR A 99 -6.25 14.73 -3.34
CA THR A 99 -5.28 15.29 -2.40
C THR A 99 -5.53 15.02 -0.91
N ASP A 100 -6.69 14.46 -0.53
CA ASP A 100 -6.88 13.94 0.83
C ASP A 100 -6.13 12.62 1.03
N PHE A 101 -5.80 12.32 2.29
CA PHE A 101 -5.31 11.00 2.68
C PHE A 101 -6.40 10.24 3.45
N VAL A 102 -6.48 8.94 3.20
CA VAL A 102 -7.37 8.03 3.93
C VAL A 102 -6.52 6.92 4.56
N ILE A 103 -6.78 6.60 5.81
CA ILE A 103 -6.16 5.52 6.55
C ILE A 103 -7.27 4.48 6.79
N PRO A 104 -7.52 3.56 5.82
CA PRO A 104 -8.61 2.62 5.91
C PRO A 104 -8.39 1.63 7.05
N ASP A 105 -9.46 1.06 7.57
CA ASP A 105 -9.42 0.02 8.59
C ASP A 105 -10.02 -1.31 8.12
N GLN A 106 -10.70 -1.32 6.96
CA GLN A 106 -11.35 -2.49 6.38
C GLN A 106 -11.01 -2.68 4.89
N PHE A 107 -11.15 -3.93 4.43
CA PHE A 107 -10.97 -4.30 3.03
C PHE A 107 -12.14 -5.12 2.49
N ILE A 108 -12.44 -4.92 1.20
CA ILE A 108 -13.23 -5.85 0.39
C ILE A 108 -12.34 -6.39 -0.73
N ASP A 109 -12.21 -7.72 -0.81
CA ASP A 109 -11.39 -8.40 -1.82
C ASP A 109 -12.16 -8.62 -3.12
N ARG A 110 -11.71 -7.99 -4.20
CA ARG A 110 -12.19 -8.20 -5.56
C ARG A 110 -11.07 -8.71 -6.49
N THR A 111 -10.04 -9.33 -5.89
CA THR A 111 -8.94 -9.96 -6.62
C THR A 111 -9.18 -11.47 -6.78
N PHE A 112 -8.63 -12.09 -7.83
CA PHE A 112 -8.87 -13.50 -8.14
C PHE A 112 -7.65 -14.27 -8.67
N ALA A 113 -6.57 -13.58 -9.06
CA ALA A 113 -5.40 -14.19 -9.67
C ALA A 113 -4.11 -14.01 -8.84
N ARG A 114 -4.21 -13.88 -7.52
CA ARG A 114 -3.07 -13.51 -6.66
C ARG A 114 -2.83 -14.52 -5.55
N ASN A 115 -1.56 -14.81 -5.29
CA ASN A 115 -1.16 -15.53 -4.09
C ASN A 115 -1.17 -14.59 -2.88
N ALA A 116 -2.03 -14.88 -1.91
CA ALA A 116 -2.26 -14.06 -0.72
C ALA A 116 -2.06 -14.83 0.59
N THR A 117 -1.27 -15.92 0.55
CA THR A 117 -0.92 -16.73 1.74
C THR A 117 0.46 -17.36 1.58
N PHE A 118 1.17 -17.52 2.69
CA PHE A 118 2.41 -18.31 2.76
C PHE A 118 2.15 -19.79 2.94
N PHE A 119 0.94 -20.17 3.38
CA PHE A 119 0.56 -21.53 3.64
C PHE A 119 0.13 -22.27 2.36
N GLY A 120 0.20 -23.58 2.38
CA GLY A 120 -0.12 -24.45 1.26
C GLY A 120 0.79 -25.67 1.24
N GLU A 121 0.74 -26.48 0.20
CA GLU A 121 1.63 -27.65 -0.03
C GLU A 121 1.74 -28.60 1.18
N GLY A 122 0.61 -28.83 1.87
CA GLY A 122 0.55 -29.67 3.05
C GLY A 122 0.59 -28.94 4.41
N VAL A 123 0.80 -27.65 4.41
CA VAL A 123 0.71 -26.81 5.63
C VAL A 123 -0.50 -25.90 5.53
N VAL A 124 -1.38 -25.96 6.52
CA VAL A 124 -2.57 -25.11 6.62
C VAL A 124 -2.45 -24.19 7.81
N GLY A 125 -2.68 -22.90 7.59
CA GLY A 125 -2.76 -21.88 8.62
C GLY A 125 -3.96 -20.97 8.40
N HIS A 126 -4.66 -20.63 9.48
CA HIS A 126 -5.77 -19.67 9.48
C HIS A 126 -5.45 -18.56 10.48
N VAL A 127 -5.32 -17.33 9.99
CA VAL A 127 -5.10 -16.16 10.83
C VAL A 127 -6.39 -15.35 10.99
N GLY A 128 -6.61 -14.75 12.13
CA GLY A 128 -7.71 -13.79 12.33
C GLY A 128 -7.49 -12.55 11.50
N PHE A 129 -8.51 -12.13 10.72
CA PHE A 129 -8.41 -11.00 9.79
C PHE A 129 -9.63 -10.07 9.84
N GLY A 130 -10.40 -10.10 10.95
CA GLY A 130 -11.54 -9.19 11.17
C GLY A 130 -11.12 -7.72 11.25
N ASP A 131 -9.95 -7.46 11.85
CA ASP A 131 -9.32 -6.14 11.91
C ASP A 131 -7.98 -6.19 11.16
N PRO A 132 -7.97 -5.96 9.85
CA PRO A 132 -6.80 -6.19 9.00
C PRO A 132 -5.68 -5.16 9.19
N ILE A 133 -6.00 -3.98 9.70
CA ILE A 133 -5.07 -2.86 9.89
C ILE A 133 -4.66 -2.76 11.36
N ASP A 134 -3.38 -2.53 11.62
CA ASP A 134 -2.87 -2.26 12.96
C ASP A 134 -3.26 -0.85 13.42
N ALA A 135 -4.04 -0.79 14.49
CA ALA A 135 -4.57 0.48 15.00
C ALA A 135 -3.48 1.45 15.48
N THR A 136 -2.35 0.92 15.98
CA THR A 136 -1.23 1.74 16.46
C THR A 136 -0.50 2.40 15.29
N VAL A 137 -0.23 1.62 14.22
CA VAL A 137 0.41 2.15 13.01
C VAL A 137 -0.53 3.13 12.29
N ALA A 138 -1.84 2.85 12.25
CA ALA A 138 -2.83 3.77 11.70
C ALA A 138 -2.89 5.10 12.47
N GLU A 139 -2.74 5.06 13.81
CA GLU A 139 -2.68 6.26 14.64
C GLU A 139 -1.43 7.10 14.35
N VAL A 140 -0.29 6.45 14.08
CA VAL A 140 0.94 7.15 13.68
C VAL A 140 0.72 7.95 12.39
N PHE A 141 0.07 7.34 11.38
CA PHE A 141 -0.27 8.06 10.15
C PHE A 141 -1.21 9.24 10.38
N ALA A 142 -2.24 9.07 11.23
CA ALA A 142 -3.18 10.15 11.53
C ALA A 142 -2.48 11.35 12.18
N LYS A 143 -1.63 11.10 13.17
CA LYS A 143 -0.84 12.15 13.84
C LYS A 143 0.13 12.83 12.88
N ALA A 144 0.82 12.05 12.03
CA ALA A 144 1.70 12.62 11.04
C ALA A 144 0.96 13.57 10.07
N CYS A 145 -0.24 13.19 9.61
CA CYS A 145 -1.09 14.08 8.80
C CYS A 145 -1.43 15.39 9.54
N GLU A 146 -1.80 15.30 10.82
CA GLU A 146 -2.08 16.50 11.63
C GLU A 146 -0.85 17.41 11.78
N GLU A 147 0.31 16.82 12.05
CA GLU A 147 1.58 17.55 12.25
C GLU A 147 2.02 18.29 10.99
N VAL A 148 1.82 17.71 9.81
CA VAL A 148 2.15 18.37 8.53
C VAL A 148 1.00 19.20 7.95
N GLY A 149 -0.15 19.25 8.63
CA GLY A 149 -1.28 20.09 8.25
C GLY A 149 -2.07 19.60 7.03
N VAL A 150 -2.06 18.29 6.74
CA VAL A 150 -2.86 17.69 5.67
C VAL A 150 -4.07 16.94 6.22
N VAL A 151 -5.08 16.74 5.36
CA VAL A 151 -6.29 15.99 5.75
C VAL A 151 -5.99 14.50 5.73
N GLY A 152 -5.93 13.88 6.92
CA GLY A 152 -5.83 12.43 7.11
C GLY A 152 -7.10 11.89 7.76
N LYS A 153 -7.91 11.14 7.01
CA LYS A 153 -9.17 10.57 7.49
C LYS A 153 -8.97 9.13 7.92
N ARG A 154 -9.27 8.85 9.19
CA ARG A 154 -9.22 7.48 9.74
C ARG A 154 -10.51 6.72 9.49
N GLY A 155 -10.35 5.43 9.24
CA GLY A 155 -11.44 4.50 8.98
C GLY A 155 -11.84 4.47 7.51
N GLY A 156 -12.73 3.56 7.21
CA GLY A 156 -13.28 3.35 5.88
C GLY A 156 -12.84 2.06 5.22
N THR A 157 -13.60 1.66 4.23
CA THR A 157 -13.43 0.40 3.51
C THR A 157 -12.71 0.61 2.19
N TYR A 158 -11.59 -0.09 2.02
CA TYR A 158 -10.81 -0.15 0.80
C TYR A 158 -11.27 -1.35 -0.05
N VAL A 159 -11.78 -1.11 -1.25
CA VAL A 159 -11.97 -2.17 -2.26
C VAL A 159 -10.65 -2.43 -2.97
N CYS A 160 -10.13 -3.66 -2.87
CA CYS A 160 -8.96 -4.08 -3.63
C CYS A 160 -9.39 -4.80 -4.90
N MET A 161 -9.27 -4.15 -6.04
CA MET A 161 -9.60 -4.70 -7.34
C MET A 161 -8.40 -5.38 -8.01
N GLU A 162 -8.65 -6.25 -8.99
CA GLU A 162 -7.58 -6.96 -9.69
C GLU A 162 -6.70 -6.03 -10.54
N GLY A 163 -7.31 -5.13 -11.30
CA GLY A 163 -6.59 -4.36 -12.31
C GLY A 163 -6.10 -5.23 -13.49
N PRO A 164 -5.21 -4.73 -14.38
CA PRO A 164 -4.68 -3.36 -14.39
C PRO A 164 -5.66 -2.30 -14.91
N GLN A 165 -6.80 -2.69 -15.51
CA GLN A 165 -7.84 -1.76 -15.91
C GLN A 165 -8.47 -1.10 -14.68
N PHE A 166 -8.85 0.17 -14.80
CA PHE A 166 -9.68 0.83 -13.83
C PHE A 166 -11.13 0.30 -13.88
N SER A 167 -11.94 0.65 -12.89
CA SER A 167 -13.33 0.22 -12.78
C SER A 167 -14.16 0.61 -14.00
N THR A 168 -15.10 -0.24 -14.36
CA THR A 168 -16.24 0.23 -15.13
C THR A 168 -17.16 1.09 -14.26
N ARG A 169 -17.95 1.96 -14.85
CA ARG A 169 -18.92 2.79 -14.11
C ARG A 169 -19.94 1.95 -13.33
N ALA A 170 -20.29 0.77 -13.84
CA ALA A 170 -21.16 -0.17 -13.15
C ALA A 170 -20.50 -0.77 -11.89
N GLU A 171 -19.23 -1.14 -11.98
CA GLU A 171 -18.45 -1.64 -10.83
C GLU A 171 -18.27 -0.54 -9.78
N SER A 172 -17.90 0.65 -10.19
CA SER A 172 -17.74 1.81 -9.29
C SER A 172 -19.03 2.08 -8.51
N ASN A 173 -20.17 2.14 -9.20
CA ASN A 173 -21.48 2.31 -8.55
C ASN A 173 -21.86 1.14 -7.63
N LEU A 174 -21.50 -0.09 -7.99
CA LEU A 174 -21.70 -1.26 -7.15
C LEU A 174 -20.90 -1.15 -5.85
N TYR A 175 -19.61 -0.81 -5.92
CA TYR A 175 -18.77 -0.66 -4.73
C TYR A 175 -19.24 0.48 -3.83
N ARG A 176 -19.70 1.58 -4.41
CA ARG A 176 -20.36 2.66 -3.67
C ARG A 176 -21.61 2.19 -2.94
N SER A 177 -22.44 1.35 -3.58
CA SER A 177 -23.66 0.79 -2.95
C SER A 177 -23.33 -0.15 -1.77
N TRP A 178 -22.12 -0.72 -1.72
CA TRP A 178 -21.63 -1.50 -0.58
C TRP A 178 -21.11 -0.62 0.57
N GLY A 179 -21.07 0.69 0.39
CA GLY A 179 -20.57 1.63 1.39
C GLY A 179 -19.06 1.80 1.39
N ALA A 180 -18.38 1.29 0.35
CA ALA A 180 -16.92 1.43 0.24
C ALA A 180 -16.48 2.89 0.10
N ASP A 181 -15.31 3.20 0.64
CA ASP A 181 -14.76 4.55 0.72
C ASP A 181 -13.75 4.85 -0.38
N ILE A 182 -12.85 3.93 -0.63
CA ILE A 182 -11.76 4.07 -1.60
C ILE A 182 -11.53 2.78 -2.37
N ILE A 183 -10.86 2.90 -3.52
CA ILE A 183 -10.53 1.78 -4.39
C ILE A 183 -9.09 1.83 -4.84
N GLY A 184 -8.42 0.69 -4.83
CA GLY A 184 -7.06 0.53 -5.32
C GLY A 184 -6.76 -0.93 -5.66
N MET A 185 -5.48 -1.27 -5.88
CA MET A 185 -5.14 -2.55 -6.49
C MET A 185 -4.21 -3.45 -5.67
N THR A 186 -3.59 -2.99 -4.56
CA THR A 186 -2.40 -3.70 -4.04
C THR A 186 -2.37 -3.98 -2.54
N ASN A 187 -3.05 -3.20 -1.71
CA ASN A 187 -2.84 -3.20 -0.26
C ASN A 187 -3.36 -4.45 0.46
N LEU A 188 -4.40 -5.10 -0.06
CA LEU A 188 -5.01 -6.24 0.63
C LEU A 188 -4.08 -7.45 0.72
N GLN A 189 -3.36 -7.80 -0.36
CA GLN A 189 -2.42 -8.91 -0.33
C GLN A 189 -1.25 -8.63 0.61
N GLU A 190 -0.79 -7.38 0.66
CA GLU A 190 0.24 -6.95 1.62
C GLU A 190 -0.26 -7.14 3.06
N ALA A 191 -1.47 -6.69 3.37
CA ALA A 191 -2.08 -6.80 4.70
C ALA A 191 -2.28 -8.27 5.12
N LYS A 192 -2.78 -9.14 4.23
CA LYS A 192 -2.96 -10.58 4.48
C LYS A 192 -1.62 -11.25 4.83
N LEU A 193 -0.61 -11.04 4.01
CA LEU A 193 0.71 -11.64 4.19
C LEU A 193 1.47 -11.04 5.39
N ALA A 194 1.33 -9.74 5.65
CA ALA A 194 1.89 -9.11 6.83
C ALA A 194 1.30 -9.72 8.11
N ARG A 195 -0.03 -9.97 8.14
CA ARG A 195 -0.70 -10.65 9.26
C ARG A 195 -0.15 -12.07 9.47
N GLU A 196 0.01 -12.86 8.42
CA GLU A 196 0.60 -14.20 8.51
C GLU A 196 2.06 -14.17 8.96
N ALA A 197 2.80 -13.11 8.62
CA ALA A 197 4.19 -12.90 9.01
C ALA A 197 4.33 -12.23 10.40
N GLU A 198 3.24 -11.96 11.11
CA GLU A 198 3.24 -11.22 12.39
C GLU A 198 3.94 -9.85 12.27
N ILE A 199 3.64 -9.12 11.22
CA ILE A 199 4.10 -7.75 10.98
C ILE A 199 2.91 -6.82 11.08
N SER A 200 3.01 -5.78 11.91
CA SER A 200 2.02 -4.70 11.98
C SER A 200 1.95 -3.97 10.64
N TYR A 201 0.75 -3.77 10.12
CA TYR A 201 0.55 -3.18 8.80
C TYR A 201 -0.52 -2.09 8.84
N ALA A 202 -0.23 -0.94 8.24
CA ALA A 202 -1.23 0.04 7.87
C ALA A 202 -0.88 0.68 6.53
N THR A 203 -1.89 1.25 5.88
CA THR A 203 -1.72 1.99 4.63
C THR A 203 -2.19 3.43 4.76
N LEU A 204 -1.41 4.34 4.20
CA LEU A 204 -1.79 5.72 3.93
C LEU A 204 -2.17 5.80 2.46
N ALA A 205 -3.46 5.88 2.19
CA ALA A 205 -4.00 5.95 0.84
C ALA A 205 -4.14 7.40 0.39
N MET A 206 -3.43 7.77 -0.67
CA MET A 206 -3.51 9.10 -1.29
C MET A 206 -4.62 9.12 -2.32
N VAL A 207 -5.66 9.91 -2.10
CA VAL A 207 -6.76 10.05 -3.06
C VAL A 207 -6.27 10.88 -4.26
N THR A 208 -6.32 10.28 -5.44
CA THR A 208 -5.88 10.92 -6.69
C THR A 208 -7.04 11.38 -7.57
N ASP A 209 -8.18 10.73 -7.45
CA ASP A 209 -9.35 10.91 -8.31
C ASP A 209 -10.64 10.42 -7.62
N TYR A 210 -11.78 10.59 -8.31
CA TYR A 210 -13.10 10.10 -7.85
C TYR A 210 -13.52 8.79 -8.56
N ASP A 211 -12.56 7.95 -8.98
CA ASP A 211 -12.84 6.81 -9.84
C ASP A 211 -13.68 7.27 -11.06
N CYS A 212 -14.53 6.42 -11.65
CA CYS A 212 -15.32 6.81 -12.83
C CYS A 212 -16.81 7.10 -12.55
N TRP A 213 -17.23 7.16 -11.28
CA TRP A 213 -18.66 7.34 -10.91
C TRP A 213 -19.12 8.79 -10.95
N ARG A 214 -18.22 9.75 -10.76
CA ARG A 214 -18.59 11.15 -10.60
C ARG A 214 -18.82 11.82 -11.96
N GLU A 215 -20.03 12.30 -12.21
CA GLU A 215 -20.34 13.03 -13.43
C GLU A 215 -19.59 14.37 -13.50
N GLY A 216 -19.21 14.78 -14.71
CA GLY A 216 -18.50 16.05 -14.94
C GLY A 216 -17.01 16.04 -14.62
N HIS A 217 -16.45 14.88 -14.26
CA HIS A 217 -15.01 14.64 -14.20
C HIS A 217 -14.59 13.74 -15.35
N ASP A 218 -13.39 13.99 -15.89
CA ASP A 218 -12.79 13.12 -16.91
C ASP A 218 -12.56 11.71 -16.32
N ASP A 219 -12.60 10.70 -17.18
CA ASP A 219 -12.23 9.35 -16.81
C ASP A 219 -10.79 9.33 -16.27
N VAL A 220 -10.55 8.49 -15.26
CA VAL A 220 -9.25 8.37 -14.59
C VAL A 220 -8.18 8.01 -15.61
N THR A 221 -7.12 8.81 -15.66
CA THR A 221 -5.94 8.53 -16.49
C THR A 221 -4.69 8.40 -15.63
N VAL A 222 -3.74 7.60 -16.11
CA VAL A 222 -2.44 7.41 -15.41
C VAL A 222 -1.72 8.75 -15.23
N ASP A 223 -1.79 9.65 -16.22
CA ASP A 223 -1.13 10.95 -16.16
C ASP A 223 -1.72 11.85 -15.08
N GLN A 224 -3.05 11.83 -14.89
CA GLN A 224 -3.70 12.56 -13.80
C GLN A 224 -3.30 12.00 -12.43
N VAL A 225 -3.28 10.68 -12.26
CA VAL A 225 -2.82 10.01 -11.04
C VAL A 225 -1.38 10.42 -10.71
N ILE A 226 -0.48 10.38 -11.69
CA ILE A 226 0.93 10.79 -11.53
C ILE A 226 1.02 12.27 -11.15
N ALA A 227 0.27 13.15 -11.80
CA ALA A 227 0.31 14.58 -11.52
C ALA A 227 -0.10 14.89 -10.06
N VAL A 228 -1.17 14.25 -9.57
CA VAL A 228 -1.60 14.40 -8.17
C VAL A 228 -0.55 13.80 -7.21
N MET A 229 -0.03 12.61 -7.49
CA MET A 229 1.04 12.00 -6.69
C MET A 229 2.26 12.90 -6.57
N LEU A 230 2.72 13.50 -7.68
CA LEU A 230 3.87 14.39 -7.67
C LEU A 230 3.60 15.69 -6.87
N SER A 231 2.37 16.15 -6.79
CA SER A 231 2.01 17.28 -5.94
C SER A 231 2.05 16.97 -4.45
N LEU A 232 1.92 15.69 -4.08
CA LEU A 232 1.86 15.21 -2.69
C LEU A 232 3.18 14.61 -2.19
N ILE A 233 4.15 14.31 -3.07
CA ILE A 233 5.39 13.61 -2.71
C ILE A 233 6.32 14.45 -1.81
N HIS A 234 6.05 15.72 -1.65
CA HIS A 234 6.83 16.65 -0.82
C HIS A 234 6.16 16.98 0.52
N ILE A 235 5.04 16.36 0.82
CA ILE A 235 4.31 16.45 2.08
C ILE A 235 4.77 15.33 3.01
#